data_89b642b8271bb065e1f97de03f165880
#
_entry.id   89b642b8271bb065e1f97de03f165880
#
_cell.length_a   1.000
_cell.length_b   1.000
_cell.length_c   1.000
_cell.angle_alpha   90.00
_cell.angle_beta   90.00
_cell.angle_gamma   90.00
#
_symmetry.space_group_name_H-M   'P 1'
#
loop_
_entity.id
_entity.type
_entity.pdbx_description
1 polymer ?
#
loop_
_entity_poly.entity_id
_entity_poly.type
_entity_poly.pdbx_seq_one_letter_code
_entity_poly.pdbx_strand_id
1 'polypeptide(L)'
;MLQPARRKYRTEQKGRNKGVATRGAKVSFGEYGLKAIGRGRLTARQIEAARRAMTRHIKRGGRVWIRIFPDKPISKKPAEVRMGNGKGSPEYFVAEIVPGKVLYEMDGIDEVTARAAFALAAAKLPIRTTFVQRSIG
;
A
#
# COMPACT_ATOMS: atom_id res chain seq x y z
N MET A 1 -4.60 12.97 -2.52
CA MET A 1 -4.36 11.53 -2.34
C MET A 1 -3.70 10.95 -3.58
N LEU A 2 -3.02 9.83 -3.40
CA LEU A 2 -2.34 9.18 -4.52
C LEU A 2 -3.34 8.63 -5.53
N GLN A 3 -3.12 8.96 -6.79
CA GLN A 3 -3.88 8.37 -7.88
C GLN A 3 -3.11 8.60 -9.19
N PRO A 4 -3.33 7.77 -10.21
CA PRO A 4 -2.65 7.97 -11.50
C PRO A 4 -3.02 9.29 -12.14
N ALA A 5 -2.03 9.99 -12.69
CA ALA A 5 -2.28 11.26 -13.39
C ALA A 5 -3.00 11.02 -14.70
N ARG A 6 -2.77 9.87 -15.33
CA ARG A 6 -3.38 9.53 -16.61
C ARG A 6 -3.57 8.02 -16.71
N ARG A 7 -4.70 7.63 -17.28
CA ARG A 7 -4.99 6.21 -17.51
C ARG A 7 -5.49 5.99 -18.91
N LYS A 8 -5.12 4.84 -19.48
CA LYS A 8 -5.59 4.44 -20.81
C LYS A 8 -7.10 4.19 -20.79
N TYR A 9 -7.60 3.54 -19.74
CA TYR A 9 -9.01 3.29 -19.56
C TYR A 9 -9.48 3.89 -18.25
N ARG A 10 -10.67 4.41 -18.26
CA ARG A 10 -11.26 5.04 -17.09
C ARG A 10 -11.65 4.03 -16.02
N THR A 11 -12.07 2.85 -16.45
CA THR A 11 -12.44 1.77 -15.54
C THR A 11 -11.76 0.48 -15.97
N GLU A 12 -11.55 -0.40 -15.00
CA GLU A 12 -11.00 -1.73 -15.24
C GLU A 12 -11.85 -2.76 -14.52
N GLN A 13 -11.85 -3.99 -15.04
CA GLN A 13 -12.52 -5.08 -14.35
C GLN A 13 -11.74 -5.46 -13.10
N LYS A 14 -12.47 -5.78 -12.05
CA LYS A 14 -11.86 -6.35 -10.86
C LYS A 14 -11.44 -7.77 -11.15
N GLY A 15 -10.19 -8.07 -11.13
CA GLY A 15 -9.71 -9.44 -11.28
C GLY A 15 -9.56 -10.10 -9.92
N ARG A 16 -9.14 -11.35 -9.93
CA ARG A 16 -8.73 -12.03 -8.72
C ARG A 16 -7.31 -11.61 -8.38
N ASN A 17 -7.12 -11.21 -7.13
CA ASN A 17 -5.80 -10.89 -6.62
C ASN A 17 -5.16 -12.18 -6.10
N LYS A 18 -4.29 -12.78 -6.89
CA LYS A 18 -3.65 -14.04 -6.56
C LYS A 18 -2.17 -14.01 -6.90
N GLY A 19 -1.43 -14.96 -6.35
CA GLY A 19 0.00 -15.06 -6.58
C GLY A 19 0.81 -14.57 -5.38
N VAL A 20 2.11 -14.52 -5.54
CA VAL A 20 3.07 -14.04 -4.55
C VAL A 20 3.97 -13.04 -5.22
N ALA A 21 4.41 -12.02 -4.47
CA ALA A 21 5.22 -10.97 -5.05
C ALA A 21 6.57 -11.50 -5.51
N THR A 22 6.94 -11.19 -6.75
CA THR A 22 8.27 -11.47 -7.29
C THR A 22 9.07 -10.19 -7.43
N ARG A 23 8.38 -9.06 -7.63
CA ARG A 23 8.99 -7.73 -7.66
C ARG A 23 8.59 -6.98 -6.40
N GLY A 24 9.51 -6.16 -5.90
CA GLY A 24 9.26 -5.39 -4.70
C GLY A 24 9.20 -6.23 -3.44
N ALA A 25 9.85 -7.40 -3.45
CA ALA A 25 9.86 -8.31 -2.31
C ALA A 25 11.03 -8.08 -1.36
N LYS A 26 11.98 -7.25 -1.75
CA LYS A 26 13.18 -6.97 -0.95
C LYS A 26 13.24 -5.50 -0.58
N VAL A 27 13.81 -5.22 0.59
CA VAL A 27 14.12 -3.86 1.00
C VAL A 27 15.28 -3.37 0.13
N SER A 28 15.06 -2.31 -0.64
CA SER A 28 16.00 -1.84 -1.66
C SER A 28 16.54 -0.44 -1.40
N PHE A 29 15.72 0.44 -0.83
CA PHE A 29 16.09 1.84 -0.63
C PHE A 29 16.50 2.16 0.80
N GLY A 30 15.85 1.54 1.78
CA GLY A 30 16.09 1.81 3.18
C GLY A 30 16.79 0.66 3.89
N GLU A 31 16.80 0.74 5.21
CA GLU A 31 17.35 -0.32 6.06
C GLU A 31 16.25 -1.24 6.57
N TYR A 32 15.06 -0.71 6.75
CA TYR A 32 13.91 -1.42 7.32
C TYR A 32 12.72 -1.32 6.39
N GLY A 33 11.86 -2.30 6.46
CA GLY A 33 10.67 -2.33 5.62
C GLY A 33 9.48 -2.95 6.32
N LEU A 34 8.30 -2.62 5.80
CA LEU A 34 7.04 -3.25 6.20
C LEU A 34 6.59 -4.09 5.02
N LYS A 35 6.56 -5.40 5.21
CA LYS A 35 6.24 -6.36 4.16
C LYS A 35 4.88 -6.97 4.40
N ALA A 36 4.10 -7.12 3.33
CA ALA A 36 2.81 -7.77 3.40
C ALA A 36 2.98 -9.28 3.53
N ILE A 37 2.28 -9.88 4.48
CA ILE A 37 2.17 -11.33 4.59
C ILE A 37 0.75 -11.79 4.27
N GLY A 38 -0.17 -10.84 4.17
CA GLY A 38 -1.53 -11.09 3.73
C GLY A 38 -1.76 -10.57 2.32
N ARG A 39 -2.95 -10.79 1.84
CA ARG A 39 -3.39 -10.43 0.49
C ARG A 39 -4.55 -9.46 0.59
N GLY A 40 -4.60 -8.47 -0.29
CA GLY A 40 -5.71 -7.53 -0.27
C GLY A 40 -5.49 -6.35 -1.18
N ARG A 41 -6.29 -5.32 -0.97
CA ARG A 41 -6.22 -4.08 -1.72
C ARG A 41 -6.11 -2.91 -0.75
N LEU A 42 -5.19 -2.00 -1.05
CA LEU A 42 -4.98 -0.81 -0.23
C LEU A 42 -5.47 0.40 -0.99
N THR A 43 -6.37 1.17 -0.38
CA THR A 43 -6.85 2.42 -0.99
C THR A 43 -5.81 3.52 -0.80
N ALA A 44 -5.91 4.58 -1.60
CA ALA A 44 -5.05 5.74 -1.45
C ALA A 44 -5.15 6.33 -0.04
N ARG A 45 -6.36 6.30 0.55
CA ARG A 45 -6.56 6.80 1.91
C ARG A 45 -5.81 5.97 2.95
N GLN A 46 -5.85 4.65 2.80
CA GLN A 46 -5.14 3.74 3.71
C GLN A 46 -3.62 3.92 3.61
N ILE A 47 -3.13 4.04 2.39
CA ILE A 47 -1.71 4.25 2.14
C ILE A 47 -1.25 5.57 2.79
N GLU A 48 -2.04 6.63 2.61
CA GLU A 48 -1.72 7.93 3.17
C GLU A 48 -1.82 7.94 4.70
N ALA A 49 -2.83 7.27 5.25
CA ALA A 49 -2.99 7.18 6.71
C ALA A 49 -1.80 6.48 7.35
N ALA A 50 -1.34 5.38 6.75
CA ALA A 50 -0.17 4.66 7.24
C ALA A 50 1.09 5.53 7.15
N ARG A 51 1.28 6.22 6.02
CA ARG A 51 2.42 7.13 5.85
C ARG A 51 2.45 8.21 6.92
N ARG A 52 1.30 8.83 7.17
CA ARG A 52 1.20 9.89 8.19
C ARG A 52 1.51 9.37 9.59
N ALA A 53 1.03 8.17 9.91
CA ALA A 53 1.29 7.57 11.22
C ALA A 53 2.78 7.33 11.43
N MET A 54 3.47 6.80 10.42
CA MET A 54 4.91 6.59 10.47
C MET A 54 5.67 7.90 10.59
N THR A 55 5.37 8.85 9.73
CA THR A 55 6.06 10.13 9.68
C THR A 55 5.90 10.90 10.98
N ARG A 56 4.70 10.85 11.57
CA ARG A 56 4.44 11.51 12.83
C ARG A 56 5.27 10.91 13.96
N HIS A 57 5.45 9.60 13.95
CA HIS A 57 6.20 8.92 15.00
C HIS A 57 7.70 9.20 14.91
N ILE A 58 8.27 9.15 13.71
CA ILE A 58 9.70 9.42 13.53
C ILE A 58 10.04 10.91 13.49
N LYS A 59 9.00 11.73 13.35
CA LYS A 59 9.12 13.20 13.29
C LYS A 59 10.09 13.64 12.20
N ARG A 60 11.14 14.35 12.54
CA ARG A 60 12.10 14.89 11.56
C ARG A 60 13.27 13.97 11.28
N GLY A 61 13.35 12.83 11.97
CA GLY A 61 14.42 11.89 11.73
C GLY A 61 14.06 10.94 10.59
N GLY A 62 15.07 10.49 9.89
CA GLY A 62 14.91 9.45 8.91
C GLY A 62 14.17 9.81 7.65
N ARG A 63 14.04 8.82 6.78
CA ARG A 63 13.31 8.94 5.51
C ARG A 63 12.38 7.75 5.36
N VAL A 64 11.26 7.98 4.65
CA VAL A 64 10.25 6.97 4.38
C VAL A 64 10.05 6.90 2.87
N TRP A 65 10.03 5.68 2.33
CA TRP A 65 9.66 5.43 0.94
C TRP A 65 8.36 4.65 0.90
N ILE A 66 7.47 5.05 -0.01
CA ILE A 66 6.26 4.30 -0.32
C ILE A 66 6.57 3.46 -1.55
N ARG A 67 6.50 2.13 -1.42
CA ARG A 67 6.85 1.21 -2.49
C ARG A 67 5.66 0.76 -3.33
N ILE A 68 4.48 1.26 -3.03
CA ILE A 68 3.24 0.89 -3.71
C ILE A 68 2.53 2.12 -4.22
N PHE A 69 1.72 1.94 -5.26
CA PHE A 69 0.94 3.03 -5.84
C PHE A 69 -0.46 2.53 -6.19
N PRO A 70 -1.52 3.27 -5.85
CA PRO A 70 -2.88 2.86 -6.12
C PRO A 70 -3.25 3.17 -7.58
N ASP A 71 -3.01 2.21 -8.45
CA ASP A 71 -3.23 2.39 -9.89
C ASP A 71 -4.43 1.65 -10.45
N LYS A 72 -5.09 0.81 -9.66
CA LYS A 72 -6.26 0.07 -10.12
C LYS A 72 -7.53 0.80 -9.75
N PRO A 73 -8.37 1.19 -10.73
CA PRO A 73 -9.63 1.87 -10.43
C PRO A 73 -10.68 0.87 -9.93
N ILE A 74 -11.42 1.28 -8.92
CA ILE A 74 -12.53 0.51 -8.38
C ILE A 74 -13.80 1.31 -8.58
N SER A 75 -14.79 0.68 -9.20
CA SER A 75 -16.09 1.27 -9.42
C SER A 75 -17.05 0.82 -8.33
N LYS A 76 -17.92 1.71 -7.91
CA LYS A 76 -18.96 1.38 -6.94
C LYS A 76 -20.30 1.71 -7.56
N LYS A 77 -21.22 0.74 -7.59
CA LYS A 77 -22.57 0.99 -8.05
C LYS A 77 -23.32 1.79 -7.00
N PRO A 78 -23.96 2.91 -7.38
CA PRO A 78 -24.87 3.58 -6.46
C PRO A 78 -25.99 2.62 -6.06
N ALA A 79 -26.48 2.76 -4.83
CA ALA A 79 -27.55 1.90 -4.34
C ALA A 79 -28.80 1.99 -5.20
N GLU A 80 -28.99 3.07 -5.91
CA GLU A 80 -30.15 3.34 -6.76
C GLU A 80 -30.01 2.81 -8.17
N VAL A 81 -28.84 2.39 -8.59
CA VAL A 81 -28.65 1.89 -9.94
C VAL A 81 -29.06 0.44 -10.02
N ARG A 82 -30.08 0.19 -10.82
CA ARG A 82 -30.57 -1.17 -11.04
C ARG A 82 -29.69 -1.87 -12.07
N MET A 83 -29.81 -3.19 -12.07
CA MET A 83 -29.04 -4.04 -12.96
C MET A 83 -29.17 -3.64 -14.43
N GLY A 84 -28.11 -3.83 -15.16
CA GLY A 84 -28.12 -3.70 -16.61
C GLY A 84 -27.49 -2.46 -17.18
N ASN A 85 -27.09 -1.52 -16.36
CA ASN A 85 -26.56 -0.24 -16.84
C ASN A 85 -25.03 -0.17 -16.80
N GLY A 86 -24.35 -1.27 -16.99
CA GLY A 86 -22.91 -1.27 -17.11
C GLY A 86 -22.17 -0.89 -15.84
N LYS A 87 -20.88 -0.64 -16.01
CA LYS A 87 -19.99 -0.27 -14.93
C LYS A 87 -20.17 1.19 -14.56
N GLY A 88 -20.22 1.48 -13.26
CA GLY A 88 -20.21 2.85 -12.78
C GLY A 88 -18.88 3.54 -13.00
N SER A 89 -18.83 4.83 -12.72
CA SER A 89 -17.60 5.61 -12.79
C SER A 89 -16.61 5.14 -11.72
N PRO A 90 -15.31 5.26 -11.99
CA PRO A 90 -14.32 4.93 -10.95
C PRO A 90 -14.45 5.90 -9.78
N GLU A 91 -14.55 5.37 -8.57
CA GLU A 91 -14.68 6.18 -7.37
C GLU A 91 -13.37 6.35 -6.62
N TYR A 92 -12.52 5.34 -6.70
CA TYR A 92 -11.24 5.38 -6.01
C TYR A 92 -10.26 4.41 -6.65
N PHE A 93 -9.01 4.56 -6.29
CA PHE A 93 -7.94 3.72 -6.80
C PHE A 93 -7.34 2.91 -5.67
N VAL A 94 -6.91 1.70 -5.98
CA VAL A 94 -6.28 0.79 -5.01
C VAL A 94 -5.00 0.21 -5.57
N ALA A 95 -4.10 -0.16 -4.66
CA ALA A 95 -2.96 -0.99 -4.98
C ALA A 95 -3.32 -2.43 -4.63
N GLU A 96 -3.14 -3.35 -5.56
CA GLU A 96 -3.33 -4.77 -5.29
C GLU A 96 -2.08 -5.32 -4.63
N ILE A 97 -2.23 -5.93 -3.47
CA ILE A 97 -1.12 -6.41 -2.67
C ILE A 97 -1.18 -7.92 -2.60
N VAL A 98 -0.05 -8.55 -2.90
CA VAL A 98 0.13 -9.99 -2.75
C VAL A 98 1.16 -10.25 -1.66
N PRO A 99 1.14 -11.43 -1.02
CA PRO A 99 2.10 -11.74 0.03
C PRO A 99 3.55 -11.59 -0.46
N GLY A 100 4.39 -11.03 0.37
CA GLY A 100 5.80 -10.81 0.06
C GLY A 100 6.12 -9.41 -0.44
N LYS A 101 5.13 -8.59 -0.74
CA LYS A 101 5.35 -7.23 -1.24
C LYS A 101 5.82 -6.32 -0.12
N VAL A 102 6.92 -5.59 -0.34
CA VAL A 102 7.35 -4.54 0.58
C VAL A 102 6.51 -3.30 0.30
N LEU A 103 5.83 -2.81 1.32
CA LEU A 103 4.89 -1.69 1.20
C LEU A 103 5.58 -0.35 1.46
N TYR A 104 6.40 -0.30 2.48
CA TYR A 104 7.13 0.90 2.90
C TYR A 104 8.54 0.54 3.29
N GLU A 105 9.43 1.50 3.14
CA GLU A 105 10.80 1.37 3.64
C GLU A 105 11.16 2.62 4.42
N MET A 106 12.15 2.48 5.28
CA MET A 106 12.57 3.58 6.13
C MET A 106 14.05 3.42 6.48
N ASP A 107 14.75 4.55 6.61
CA ASP A 107 16.14 4.55 7.08
C ASP A 107 16.43 5.80 7.90
N GLY A 108 17.65 5.87 8.42
CA GLY A 108 18.08 7.04 9.20
C GLY A 108 17.57 7.05 10.63
N ILE A 109 17.00 5.95 11.12
CA ILE A 109 16.53 5.80 12.48
C ILE A 109 16.94 4.43 13.00
N ASP A 110 16.86 4.26 14.32
CA ASP A 110 17.20 2.99 14.95
C ASP A 110 16.08 1.96 14.77
N GLU A 111 16.40 0.70 15.01
CA GLU A 111 15.45 -0.39 14.81
C GLU A 111 14.24 -0.29 15.73
N VAL A 112 14.44 0.09 16.97
CA VAL A 112 13.33 0.20 17.94
C VAL A 112 12.32 1.24 17.48
N THR A 113 12.79 2.40 17.03
CA THR A 113 11.92 3.45 16.52
C THR A 113 11.24 3.01 15.24
N ALA A 114 11.97 2.33 14.34
CA ALA A 114 11.40 1.82 13.08
C ALA A 114 10.29 0.81 13.35
N ARG A 115 10.52 -0.13 14.25
CA ARG A 115 9.50 -1.12 14.60
C ARG A 115 8.24 -0.48 15.15
N ALA A 116 8.40 0.51 16.02
CA ALA A 116 7.26 1.22 16.60
C ALA A 116 6.49 1.99 15.53
N ALA A 117 7.20 2.67 14.63
CA ALA A 117 6.58 3.44 13.55
C ALA A 117 5.80 2.51 12.61
N PHE A 118 6.37 1.38 12.22
CA PHE A 118 5.70 0.42 11.35
C PHE A 118 4.52 -0.25 12.04
N ALA A 119 4.57 -0.44 13.35
CA ALA A 119 3.42 -0.96 14.09
C ALA A 119 2.23 -0.01 14.02
N LEU A 120 2.49 1.30 14.12
CA LEU A 120 1.44 2.31 13.98
C LEU A 120 0.89 2.33 12.55
N ALA A 121 1.77 2.20 11.56
CA ALA A 121 1.35 2.13 10.16
C ALA A 121 0.50 0.90 9.91
N ALA A 122 0.93 -0.26 10.41
CA ALA A 122 0.22 -1.53 10.20
C ALA A 122 -1.20 -1.47 10.75
N ALA A 123 -1.42 -0.74 11.84
CA ALA A 123 -2.75 -0.56 12.41
C ALA A 123 -3.72 0.16 11.47
N LYS A 124 -3.22 0.88 10.48
CA LYS A 124 -4.03 1.60 9.48
C LYS A 124 -4.29 0.77 8.23
N LEU A 125 -3.70 -0.41 8.13
CA LEU A 125 -3.79 -1.25 6.94
C LEU A 125 -4.67 -2.46 7.22
N PRO A 126 -5.47 -2.89 6.22
CA PRO A 126 -6.39 -4.01 6.40
C PRO A 126 -5.75 -5.38 6.20
N ILE A 127 -4.47 -5.45 5.89
CA ILE A 127 -3.77 -6.71 5.63
C ILE A 127 -2.69 -6.94 6.68
N ARG A 128 -2.32 -8.19 6.85
CA ARG A 128 -1.24 -8.56 7.76
C ARG A 128 0.10 -8.15 7.18
N THR A 129 0.97 -7.66 8.06
CA THR A 129 2.30 -7.20 7.68
C THR A 129 3.33 -7.69 8.68
N THR A 130 4.58 -7.64 8.27
CA THR A 130 5.71 -7.99 9.14
C THR A 130 6.85 -7.00 8.91
N PHE A 131 7.62 -6.79 9.96
CA PHE A 131 8.83 -5.97 9.90
C PHE A 131 9.95 -6.78 9.26
N VAL A 132 10.69 -6.15 8.35
CA VAL A 132 11.84 -6.78 7.71
C VAL A 132 13.01 -5.82 7.70
N GLN A 133 14.21 -6.37 7.63
CA GLN A 133 15.44 -5.62 7.53
C GLN A 133 16.11 -5.92 6.20
N ARG A 134 16.94 -4.99 5.74
CA ARG A 134 17.71 -5.17 4.53
C ARG A 134 18.73 -6.28 4.75
N SER A 135 18.77 -7.20 3.81
CA SER A 135 19.77 -8.26 3.85
C SER A 135 21.16 -7.69 3.56
N ILE A 136 22.11 -8.09 4.40
CA ILE A 136 23.51 -7.77 4.20
C ILE A 136 24.16 -9.01 3.58
N GLY A 137 24.60 -8.87 2.35
CA GLY A 137 25.22 -10.02 1.73
C GLY A 137 25.18 -10.03 0.26
#